data_0d8ca09b06c82228af5f718dbbaf403c
#
_entry.id   0d8ca09b06c82228af5f718dbbaf403c
#
_cell.length_a   1.000
_cell.length_b   1.000
_cell.length_c   1.000
_cell.angle_alpha   90.00
_cell.angle_beta   90.00
_cell.angle_gamma   90.00
#
_symmetry.space_group_name_H-M   'P 1'
#
loop_
_entity.id
_entity.type
_entity.pdbx_description
1 polymer ?
#
loop_
_entity_poly.entity_id
_entity_poly.type
_entity_poly.pdbx_seq_one_letter_code
_entity_poly.pdbx_strand_id
1 'polypeptide(L)'
;MLFRSDKLSNARHPIVRVHPDSGRKSLFLGKLMTRNIIGMPRAESDALLEELFAHCEKPEFVYTHPWRVSDLLIWDNRSVNHARNWFPPEQRRHMRRVTVSEP
;
A
#
# COMPACT_ATOMS: atom_id res chain seq x y z
N MET A 1 -12.60 -11.21 2.17
CA MET A 1 -13.14 -10.62 0.96
C MET A 1 -12.50 -11.24 -0.27
N LEU A 2 -13.29 -11.48 -1.25
CA LEU A 2 -12.82 -12.08 -2.48
C LEU A 2 -12.74 -11.02 -3.57
N PHE A 3 -11.56 -10.79 -4.10
CA PHE A 3 -11.41 -9.98 -5.30
C PHE A 3 -11.73 -10.82 -6.52
N ARG A 4 -12.58 -10.29 -7.36
CA ARG A 4 -12.76 -10.87 -8.66
C ARG A 4 -11.75 -10.26 -9.62
N SER A 5 -11.21 -11.09 -10.50
CA SER A 5 -10.17 -10.65 -11.41
C SER A 5 -10.63 -9.53 -12.35
N ASP A 6 -11.90 -9.51 -12.69
CA ASP A 6 -12.48 -8.47 -13.55
C ASP A 6 -12.54 -7.10 -12.87
N LYS A 7 -12.38 -7.06 -11.54
CA LYS A 7 -12.35 -5.82 -10.77
C LYS A 7 -10.94 -5.33 -10.47
N LEU A 8 -9.95 -6.15 -10.74
CA LEU A 8 -8.57 -5.77 -10.51
C LEU A 8 -8.04 -5.01 -11.72
N SER A 9 -7.27 -3.98 -11.43
CA SER A 9 -6.58 -3.23 -12.46
C SER A 9 -5.52 -4.09 -13.13
N ASN A 10 -5.42 -4.00 -14.46
CA ASN A 10 -4.30 -4.55 -15.22
C ASN A 10 -3.26 -3.48 -15.52
N ALA A 11 -3.30 -2.38 -14.80
CA ALA A 11 -2.37 -1.28 -15.00
C ALA A 11 -0.93 -1.71 -14.69
N ARG A 12 -0.02 -1.10 -15.42
CA ARG A 12 1.41 -1.33 -15.26
C ARG A 12 2.04 -0.07 -14.71
N HIS A 13 2.85 -0.22 -13.67
CA HIS A 13 3.52 0.90 -13.03
C HIS A 13 4.98 0.57 -12.78
N PRO A 14 5.88 1.56 -12.83
CA PRO A 14 7.24 1.33 -12.38
C PRO A 14 7.26 1.02 -10.89
N ILE A 15 8.12 0.09 -10.48
CA ILE A 15 8.28 -0.27 -9.07
C ILE A 15 8.88 0.90 -8.28
N VAL A 16 9.81 1.61 -8.88
CA VAL A 16 10.40 2.80 -8.27
C VAL A 16 9.77 4.03 -8.89
N ARG A 17 9.17 4.86 -8.07
CA ARG A 17 8.58 6.13 -8.50
C ARG A 17 9.32 7.28 -7.86
N VAL A 18 9.38 8.38 -8.60
CA VAL A 18 9.90 9.65 -8.10
C VAL A 18 8.72 10.52 -7.70
N HIS A 19 8.71 10.98 -6.47
CA HIS A 19 7.65 11.87 -5.99
C HIS A 19 7.71 13.18 -6.75
N PRO A 20 6.59 13.68 -7.29
CA PRO A 20 6.60 14.87 -8.16
C PRO A 20 7.02 16.14 -7.44
N ASP A 21 6.79 16.25 -6.15
CA ASP A 21 7.10 17.45 -5.40
C ASP A 21 8.45 17.40 -4.70
N SER A 22 8.79 16.24 -4.09
CA SER A 22 10.02 16.12 -3.31
C SER A 22 11.20 15.61 -4.10
N GLY A 23 10.97 14.96 -5.24
CA GLY A 23 12.03 14.31 -6.02
C GLY A 23 12.57 13.03 -5.39
N ARG A 24 12.02 12.58 -4.28
CA ARG A 24 12.48 11.36 -3.60
C ARG A 24 11.93 10.12 -4.27
N LYS A 25 12.75 9.08 -4.28
CA LYS A 25 12.36 7.78 -4.82
C LYS A 25 11.66 6.96 -3.76
N SER A 26 10.63 6.22 -4.18
CA SER A 26 9.91 5.29 -3.32
C SER A 26 9.50 4.05 -4.10
N LEU A 27 9.24 2.96 -3.37
CA LEU A 27 8.71 1.75 -3.96
C LEU A 27 7.19 1.88 -4.13
N PHE A 28 6.73 1.58 -5.34
CA PHE A 28 5.31 1.61 -5.64
C PHE A 28 4.81 0.18 -5.82
N LEU A 29 4.45 -0.45 -4.72
CA LEU A 29 3.93 -1.81 -4.70
C LEU A 29 3.07 -2.03 -3.46
N GLY A 30 2.22 -3.05 -3.51
CA GLY A 30 1.36 -3.38 -2.39
C GLY A 30 0.99 -4.86 -2.42
N LYS A 31 0.98 -5.51 -1.27
CA LYS A 31 0.74 -6.96 -1.17
C LYS A 31 -0.55 -7.42 -1.85
N LEU A 32 -1.60 -6.62 -1.73
CA LEU A 32 -2.90 -7.00 -2.26
C LEU A 32 -3.05 -6.73 -3.75
N MET A 33 -2.32 -5.78 -4.28
CA MET A 33 -2.55 -5.27 -5.63
C MET A 33 -1.47 -5.65 -6.62
N THR A 34 -0.24 -5.82 -6.16
CA THR A 34 0.88 -6.17 -7.03
C THR A 34 0.88 -7.66 -7.32
N ARG A 35 0.84 -8.03 -8.60
CA ARG A 35 0.78 -9.42 -9.03
C ARG A 35 2.15 -10.00 -9.33
N ASN A 36 2.92 -9.30 -10.16
CA ASN A 36 4.21 -9.79 -10.62
C ASN A 36 5.01 -8.66 -11.24
N ILE A 37 6.29 -8.93 -11.46
CA ILE A 37 7.20 -8.03 -12.17
C ILE A 37 7.25 -8.49 -13.63
N ILE A 38 6.93 -7.59 -14.53
CA ILE A 38 6.89 -7.87 -15.97
C ILE A 38 8.32 -8.02 -16.49
N GLY A 39 8.52 -9.04 -17.33
CA GLY A 39 9.84 -9.31 -17.92
C GLY A 39 10.73 -10.18 -17.06
N MET A 40 10.23 -10.68 -15.94
CA MET A 40 10.96 -11.54 -15.02
C MET A 40 10.25 -12.89 -14.90
N PRO A 41 10.97 -14.02 -14.87
CA PRO A 41 10.36 -15.32 -14.61
C PRO A 41 9.56 -15.30 -13.31
N ARG A 42 8.46 -16.05 -13.26
CA ARG A 42 7.53 -16.00 -12.13
C ARG A 42 8.20 -16.30 -10.80
N ALA A 43 9.07 -17.29 -10.75
CA ALA A 43 9.75 -17.65 -9.51
C ALA A 43 10.65 -16.54 -9.01
N GLU A 44 11.38 -15.87 -9.90
CA GLU A 44 12.22 -14.74 -9.53
C GLU A 44 11.40 -13.54 -9.12
N SER A 45 10.31 -13.28 -9.84
CA SER A 45 9.39 -12.20 -9.50
C SER A 45 8.81 -12.38 -8.11
N ASP A 46 8.31 -13.56 -7.80
CA ASP A 46 7.71 -13.85 -6.50
C ASP A 46 8.73 -13.70 -5.37
N ALA A 47 9.95 -14.20 -5.57
CA ALA A 47 11.00 -14.09 -4.56
C ALA A 47 11.39 -12.63 -4.30
N LEU A 48 11.55 -11.85 -5.36
CA LEU A 48 11.91 -10.43 -5.21
C LEU A 48 10.79 -9.62 -4.58
N LEU A 49 9.54 -9.86 -4.98
CA LEU A 49 8.41 -9.16 -4.39
C LEU A 49 8.27 -9.47 -2.91
N GLU A 50 8.46 -10.74 -2.52
CA GLU A 50 8.42 -11.12 -1.10
C GLU A 50 9.50 -10.38 -0.31
N GLU A 51 10.70 -10.28 -0.83
CA GLU A 51 11.79 -9.54 -0.21
C GLU A 51 11.46 -8.05 -0.08
N LEU A 52 10.91 -7.44 -1.12
CA LEU A 52 10.52 -6.04 -1.10
C LEU A 52 9.38 -5.76 -0.13
N PHE A 53 8.38 -6.64 -0.08
CA PHE A 53 7.30 -6.50 0.90
C PHE A 53 7.82 -6.60 2.33
N ALA A 54 8.70 -7.56 2.60
CA ALA A 54 9.31 -7.69 3.92
C ALA A 54 10.12 -6.45 4.30
N HIS A 55 10.84 -5.88 3.34
CA HIS A 55 11.58 -4.64 3.56
C HIS A 55 10.66 -3.48 3.94
N CYS A 56 9.55 -3.33 3.23
CA CYS A 56 8.60 -2.24 3.50
C CYS A 56 7.94 -2.37 4.87
N GLU A 57 7.87 -3.57 5.42
CA GLU A 57 7.23 -3.84 6.70
C GLU A 57 8.18 -3.81 7.88
N LYS A 58 9.44 -3.47 7.68
CA LYS A 58 10.38 -3.32 8.80
C LYS A 58 9.88 -2.27 9.77
N PRO A 59 10.00 -2.48 11.09
CA PRO A 59 9.49 -1.55 12.09
C PRO A 59 9.97 -0.12 11.93
N GLU A 60 11.17 0.08 11.42
CA GLU A 60 11.76 1.40 11.20
C GLU A 60 11.05 2.19 10.09
N PHE A 61 10.26 1.52 9.24
CA PHE A 61 9.50 2.14 8.16
C PHE A 61 8.00 2.19 8.42
N VAL A 62 7.55 1.71 9.58
CA VAL A 62 6.13 1.60 9.88
C VAL A 62 5.76 2.56 10.98
N TYR A 63 4.75 3.39 10.72
CA TYR A 63 4.10 4.19 11.74
C TYR A 63 2.75 3.56 12.07
N THR A 64 2.51 3.29 13.35
CA THR A 64 1.22 2.80 13.83
C THR A 64 0.49 3.92 14.55
N HIS A 65 -0.67 4.29 14.02
CA HIS A 65 -1.46 5.38 14.60
C HIS A 65 -2.46 4.85 15.64
N PRO A 66 -2.33 5.23 16.92
CA PRO A 66 -3.34 4.91 17.92
C PRO A 66 -4.50 5.89 17.81
N TRP A 67 -5.60 5.44 17.23
CA TRP A 67 -6.75 6.28 16.98
C TRP A 67 -7.44 6.75 18.25
N ARG A 68 -7.85 8.01 18.25
CA ARG A 68 -8.74 8.60 19.24
C ARG A 68 -9.89 9.27 18.52
N VAL A 69 -11.00 9.46 19.25
CA VAL A 69 -12.14 10.19 18.70
C VAL A 69 -11.71 11.59 18.27
N SER A 70 -12.17 12.01 17.12
CA SER A 70 -11.85 13.30 16.49
C SER A 70 -10.46 13.41 15.89
N ASP A 71 -9.72 12.31 15.81
CA ASP A 71 -8.45 12.33 15.09
C ASP A 71 -8.67 12.45 13.58
N LEU A 72 -7.81 13.23 12.95
CA LEU A 72 -7.69 13.31 11.50
C LEU A 72 -6.29 12.89 11.10
N LEU A 73 -6.21 11.89 10.24
CA LEU A 73 -4.94 11.40 9.71
C LEU A 73 -4.90 11.63 8.20
N ILE A 74 -3.83 12.27 7.75
CA ILE A 74 -3.61 12.54 6.33
C ILE A 74 -2.30 11.88 5.90
N TRP A 75 -2.33 11.18 4.77
CA TRP A 75 -1.12 10.59 4.21
C TRP A 75 -1.10 10.73 2.70
N ASP A 76 0.09 10.60 2.13
CA ASP A 76 0.32 10.69 0.70
C ASP A 76 0.43 9.29 0.10
N ASN A 77 -0.61 8.88 -0.62
CA ASN A 77 -0.65 7.57 -1.26
C ASN A 77 0.43 7.36 -2.32
N ARG A 78 1.06 8.43 -2.78
CA ARG A 78 2.14 8.33 -3.78
C ARG A 78 3.42 7.77 -3.18
N SER A 79 3.58 7.81 -1.88
CA SER A 79 4.81 7.40 -1.21
C SER A 79 4.62 6.44 -0.05
N VAL A 80 3.40 6.19 0.39
CA VAL A 80 3.14 5.30 1.53
C VAL A 80 2.00 4.34 1.25
N ASN A 81 2.05 3.20 1.92
CA ASN A 81 0.96 2.23 1.99
C ASN A 81 0.30 2.31 3.36
N HIS A 82 -0.93 1.84 3.42
CA HIS A 82 -1.64 1.80 4.68
C HIS A 82 -2.39 0.48 4.85
N ALA A 83 -2.58 0.11 6.11
CA ALA A 83 -3.36 -1.06 6.47
C ALA A 83 -3.96 -0.82 7.86
N ARG A 84 -4.94 -1.60 8.20
CA ARG A 84 -5.49 -1.61 9.56
C ARG A 84 -5.15 -2.91 10.24
N ASN A 85 -5.01 -2.85 11.57
CA ASN A 85 -4.90 -4.05 12.37
C ASN A 85 -6.27 -4.67 12.56
N TRP A 86 -6.28 -5.98 12.85
CA TRP A 86 -7.52 -6.66 13.21
C TRP A 86 -8.08 -6.09 14.50
N PHE A 87 -9.40 -6.02 14.59
CA PHE A 87 -10.09 -5.65 15.82
C PHE A 87 -11.30 -6.57 16.02
N PRO A 88 -11.73 -6.79 17.28
CA PRO A 88 -12.89 -7.66 17.55
C PRO A 88 -14.16 -7.12 16.89
N PRO A 89 -15.02 -7.99 16.33
CA PRO A 89 -16.25 -7.55 15.66
C PRO A 89 -17.21 -6.79 16.55
N GLU A 90 -17.17 -7.03 17.85
CA GLU A 90 -18.02 -6.35 18.83
C GLU A 90 -17.57 -4.92 19.13
N GLN A 91 -16.36 -4.57 18.74
CA GLN A 91 -15.87 -3.19 18.88
C GLN A 91 -16.37 -2.34 17.72
N ARG A 92 -16.87 -1.18 18.06
CA ARG A 92 -17.35 -0.25 17.06
C ARG A 92 -16.17 0.52 16.46
N ARG A 93 -16.10 0.51 15.13
CA ARG A 93 -15.11 1.29 14.39
C ARG A 93 -15.84 2.06 13.29
N HIS A 94 -16.00 3.37 13.51
CA HIS A 94 -16.69 4.23 12.57
C HIS A 94 -15.70 5.29 12.08
N MET A 95 -15.37 5.23 10.79
CA MET A 95 -14.38 6.10 10.18
C MET A 95 -14.88 6.62 8.84
N ARG A 96 -14.41 7.79 8.46
CA ARG A 96 -14.66 8.36 7.16
C ARG A 96 -13.34 8.56 6.44
N ARG A 97 -13.37 8.37 5.13
CA ARG A 97 -12.20 8.57 4.29
C ARG A 97 -12.57 9.40 3.07
N VAL A 98 -11.70 10.35 2.75
CA VAL A 98 -11.78 11.14 1.52
C VAL A 98 -10.45 11.02 0.81
N THR A 99 -10.49 10.75 -0.49
CA THR A 99 -9.30 10.68 -1.32
C THR A 99 -9.30 11.85 -2.27
N VAL A 100 -8.19 12.58 -2.30
CA VAL A 100 -7.98 13.69 -3.23
C VAL A 100 -7.17 13.15 -4.40
N SER A 101 -7.72 13.27 -5.60
CA SER A 101 -7.06 12.80 -6.81
C SER A 101 -6.13 13.87 -7.37
N GLU A 102 -5.07 13.42 -8.04
CA GLU A 102 -4.22 14.33 -8.80
C GLU A 102 -4.99 14.88 -10.01
N PRO A 103 -4.75 16.14 -10.37
CA PRO A 103 -5.37 16.73 -11.54
C PRO A 103 -4.91 16.10 -12.85
#